data_931b79d77ed24125b626a8a3282188c3
#
_entry.id   931b79d77ed24125b626a8a3282188c3
#
_cell.length_a   1.000
_cell.length_b   1.000
_cell.length_c   1.000
_cell.angle_alpha   90.00
_cell.angle_beta   90.00
_cell.angle_gamma   90.00
#
_symmetry.space_group_name_H-M   'P 1'
#
loop_
_entity.id
_entity.type
_entity.pdbx_description
1 polymer ?
#
loop_
_entity_poly.entity_id
_entity_poly.type
_entity_poly.pdbx_seq_one_letter_code
_entity_poly.pdbx_strand_id
1 'polypeptide(L)'
;MSRVAMASVRVGVAPLARKFGVASRHVSSFRSIPRAFSAAASSDDAPKPKPKVVVITGANTGLGFISAREIAAKGHTVVLAVRDTNKGDKAVVDIKDALKTIESSEGEDVPGDLEVMRLDLQDLQSIDAFVTNFKTKYSHCDVLMNNAGVMALPERSLTVNGIEKQMGTNHMGHFYLTNLMMPLIFKAEGRPRIVNLSSVAHEWGHIGFDNVNSEGFLGYLGSGWLTYGRTKLANLYFTYELHKRLRNFGGNGLRVDVNAVHPGIVDTELPRSLSLNFYPTLKEMGSLITPEEGARGQIELAI
;
A
#
# COMPACT_ATOMS: atom_id res chain seq x y z
N MET A 1 -25.00 -6.61 -10.69
CA MET A 1 -23.69 -6.59 -11.38
C MET A 1 -23.02 -5.25 -11.07
N SER A 2 -22.29 -5.20 -9.97
CA SER A 2 -21.63 -4.00 -9.47
C SER A 2 -20.27 -3.89 -10.18
N ARG A 3 -20.07 -2.80 -10.94
CA ARG A 3 -18.77 -2.48 -11.54
C ARG A 3 -17.84 -2.01 -10.46
N VAL A 4 -16.87 -2.83 -10.06
CA VAL A 4 -15.72 -2.38 -9.29
C VAL A 4 -14.97 -1.37 -10.15
N ALA A 5 -15.04 -0.09 -9.77
CA ALA A 5 -14.28 0.95 -10.43
C ALA A 5 -12.81 0.78 -10.05
N MET A 6 -12.01 0.25 -10.96
CA MET A 6 -10.55 0.41 -10.92
C MET A 6 -10.26 1.92 -11.05
N ALA A 7 -10.12 2.60 -9.94
CA ALA A 7 -9.61 3.94 -9.91
C ALA A 7 -8.09 3.89 -10.01
N SER A 8 -7.57 3.69 -11.22
CA SER A 8 -6.28 4.24 -11.58
C SER A 8 -6.44 5.75 -11.37
N VAL A 9 -5.95 6.28 -10.25
CA VAL A 9 -6.00 7.70 -9.95
C VAL A 9 -5.07 8.40 -10.93
N ARG A 10 -5.58 8.68 -12.13
CA ARG A 10 -5.11 9.85 -12.87
C ARG A 10 -5.65 11.04 -12.10
N VAL A 11 -4.80 11.67 -11.31
CA VAL A 11 -5.11 12.92 -10.64
C VAL A 11 -5.52 13.92 -11.70
N GLY A 12 -6.83 14.07 -11.87
CA GLY A 12 -7.39 15.13 -12.69
C GLY A 12 -7.14 16.45 -11.98
N VAL A 13 -6.35 17.31 -12.59
CA VAL A 13 -5.93 18.63 -12.05
C VAL A 13 -7.11 19.62 -11.99
N ALA A 14 -8.31 19.22 -12.40
CA ALA A 14 -9.46 20.09 -12.53
C ALA A 14 -9.98 20.77 -11.23
N PRO A 15 -9.97 20.17 -10.03
CA PRO A 15 -10.40 20.88 -8.83
C PRO A 15 -9.41 21.90 -8.29
N LEU A 16 -8.11 21.73 -8.57
CA LEU A 16 -7.07 22.66 -8.10
C LEU A 16 -6.95 23.92 -8.97
N ALA A 17 -7.26 23.83 -10.26
CA ALA A 17 -7.18 24.97 -11.19
C ALA A 17 -8.17 26.09 -10.85
N ARG A 18 -9.31 25.78 -10.25
CA ARG A 18 -10.31 26.79 -9.83
C ARG A 18 -9.88 27.68 -8.66
N LYS A 19 -8.92 27.22 -7.86
CA LYS A 19 -8.43 27.97 -6.68
C LYS A 19 -7.29 28.94 -7.02
N PHE A 20 -6.64 28.78 -8.19
CA PHE A 20 -5.46 29.57 -8.56
C PHE A 20 -5.60 30.39 -9.86
N GLY A 21 -6.82 30.68 -10.33
CA GLY A 21 -7.06 31.66 -11.38
C GLY A 21 -6.40 31.38 -12.75
N VAL A 22 -6.14 30.13 -13.11
CA VAL A 22 -5.58 29.77 -14.40
C VAL A 22 -6.71 29.55 -15.41
N ALA A 23 -6.75 30.38 -16.45
CA ALA A 23 -7.76 30.35 -17.49
C ALA A 23 -7.83 28.99 -18.20
N SER A 24 -9.05 28.44 -18.29
CA SER A 24 -9.34 27.19 -18.98
C SER A 24 -9.20 27.38 -20.49
N ARG A 25 -8.24 26.74 -21.14
CA ARG A 25 -8.31 26.48 -22.56
C ARG A 25 -9.07 25.19 -22.82
N HIS A 26 -10.04 25.25 -23.68
CA HIS A 26 -10.89 24.15 -24.15
C HIS A 26 -10.06 22.91 -24.53
N VAL A 27 -10.36 21.77 -23.88
CA VAL A 27 -9.96 20.45 -24.36
C VAL A 27 -11.22 19.78 -24.93
N SER A 28 -11.40 19.93 -26.23
CA SER A 28 -12.39 19.18 -26.99
C SER A 28 -11.77 17.90 -27.53
N SER A 29 -12.57 16.83 -27.52
CA SER A 29 -12.37 15.50 -28.13
C SER A 29 -11.55 14.47 -27.34
N PHE A 30 -12.26 13.71 -26.50
CA PHE A 30 -11.84 12.35 -26.17
C PHE A 30 -12.16 11.43 -27.35
N ARG A 31 -11.15 11.04 -28.12
CA ARG A 31 -11.26 9.88 -29.02
C ARG A 31 -11.21 8.61 -28.14
N SER A 32 -12.22 7.78 -28.25
CA SER A 32 -12.25 6.43 -27.69
C SER A 32 -11.08 5.63 -28.23
N ILE A 33 -10.23 5.14 -27.30
CA ILE A 33 -9.18 4.19 -27.63
C ILE A 33 -9.87 2.83 -27.89
N PRO A 34 -9.67 2.20 -29.06
CA PRO A 34 -10.25 0.87 -29.31
C PRO A 34 -9.68 -0.13 -28.32
N ARG A 35 -10.55 -0.92 -27.72
CA ARG A 35 -10.23 -2.11 -26.93
C ARG A 35 -9.75 -3.20 -27.89
N ALA A 36 -8.47 -3.23 -28.20
CA ALA A 36 -7.83 -4.41 -28.77
C ALA A 36 -7.18 -5.18 -27.63
N PHE A 37 -7.98 -5.87 -26.80
CA PHE A 37 -7.51 -7.05 -26.10
C PHE A 37 -7.62 -8.19 -27.10
N SER A 38 -6.57 -8.41 -27.87
CA SER A 38 -6.33 -9.69 -28.53
C SER A 38 -6.22 -10.74 -27.43
N ALA A 39 -7.11 -11.72 -27.46
CA ALA A 39 -6.92 -12.96 -26.74
C ALA A 39 -5.64 -13.60 -27.30
N ALA A 40 -4.51 -13.38 -26.63
CA ALA A 40 -3.31 -14.16 -26.89
C ALA A 40 -3.66 -15.61 -26.49
N ALA A 41 -3.61 -16.50 -27.48
CA ALA A 41 -3.72 -17.91 -27.27
C ALA A 41 -2.74 -18.35 -26.18
N SER A 42 -3.25 -19.09 -25.19
CA SER A 42 -2.46 -19.79 -24.18
C SER A 42 -1.57 -20.81 -24.89
N SER A 43 -0.33 -20.46 -25.15
CA SER A 43 0.70 -21.46 -25.43
C SER A 43 1.16 -22.00 -24.09
N ASP A 44 0.90 -23.26 -23.80
CA ASP A 44 1.33 -24.00 -22.60
C ASP A 44 2.86 -24.09 -22.43
N ASP A 45 3.62 -23.42 -23.28
CA ASP A 45 5.08 -23.43 -23.34
C ASP A 45 5.74 -22.12 -22.87
N ALA A 46 4.99 -21.16 -22.34
CA ALA A 46 5.60 -19.95 -21.80
C ALA A 46 6.30 -20.26 -20.46
N PRO A 47 7.59 -19.91 -20.26
CA PRO A 47 8.27 -20.16 -19.00
C PRO A 47 7.52 -19.46 -17.86
N LYS A 48 7.21 -20.24 -16.80
CA LYS A 48 6.58 -19.66 -15.59
C LYS A 48 7.39 -18.45 -15.12
N PRO A 49 6.73 -17.34 -14.75
CA PRO A 49 7.43 -16.14 -14.27
C PRO A 49 8.26 -16.49 -13.03
N LYS A 50 9.48 -15.95 -12.95
CA LYS A 50 10.36 -16.16 -11.80
C LYS A 50 9.65 -15.68 -10.51
N PRO A 51 9.79 -16.43 -9.39
CA PRO A 51 9.30 -15.98 -8.09
C PRO A 51 9.85 -14.60 -7.72
N LYS A 52 8.98 -13.71 -7.27
CA LYS A 52 9.34 -12.38 -6.81
C LYS A 52 9.59 -12.37 -5.32
N VAL A 53 10.44 -11.45 -4.83
CA VAL A 53 10.60 -11.11 -3.43
C VAL A 53 9.74 -9.89 -3.11
N VAL A 54 8.70 -10.10 -2.30
CA VAL A 54 7.68 -9.10 -1.98
C VAL A 54 7.73 -8.75 -0.49
N VAL A 55 7.93 -7.48 -0.17
CA VAL A 55 7.88 -6.97 1.22
C VAL A 55 6.52 -6.32 1.45
N ILE A 56 5.79 -6.74 2.49
CA ILE A 56 4.49 -6.17 2.87
C ILE A 56 4.55 -5.69 4.30
N THR A 57 4.39 -4.38 4.52
CA THR A 57 4.33 -3.82 5.86
C THR A 57 2.95 -4.06 6.50
N GLY A 58 2.92 -4.46 7.78
CA GLY A 58 1.67 -4.75 8.50
C GLY A 58 0.94 -5.98 7.96
N ALA A 59 1.67 -6.99 7.51
CA ALA A 59 1.11 -8.19 6.86
C ALA A 59 0.51 -9.22 7.81
N ASN A 60 0.45 -8.95 9.12
CA ASN A 60 -0.08 -9.89 10.11
C ASN A 60 -1.60 -9.82 10.30
N THR A 61 -2.29 -8.87 9.68
CA THR A 61 -3.76 -8.70 9.78
C THR A 61 -4.32 -7.93 8.58
N GLY A 62 -5.65 -8.00 8.41
CA GLY A 62 -6.40 -7.20 7.44
C GLY A 62 -5.91 -7.36 6.00
N LEU A 63 -5.85 -6.25 5.27
CA LEU A 63 -5.47 -6.24 3.85
C LEU A 63 -4.06 -6.79 3.60
N GLY A 64 -3.12 -6.50 4.51
CA GLY A 64 -1.76 -7.01 4.41
C GLY A 64 -1.68 -8.53 4.52
N PHE A 65 -2.47 -9.13 5.42
CA PHE A 65 -2.57 -10.57 5.57
C PHE A 65 -3.14 -11.24 4.31
N ILE A 66 -4.26 -10.71 3.79
CA ILE A 66 -4.89 -11.22 2.56
C ILE A 66 -3.90 -11.11 1.38
N SER A 67 -3.22 -9.97 1.24
CA SER A 67 -2.23 -9.79 0.18
C SER A 67 -1.06 -10.74 0.31
N ALA A 68 -0.58 -11.01 1.52
CA ALA A 68 0.49 -11.98 1.77
C ALA A 68 0.06 -13.39 1.35
N ARG A 69 -1.17 -13.79 1.71
CA ARG A 69 -1.75 -15.09 1.34
C ARG A 69 -1.84 -15.25 -0.18
N GLU A 70 -2.49 -14.30 -0.86
CA GLU A 70 -2.75 -14.38 -2.29
C GLU A 70 -1.48 -14.31 -3.13
N ILE A 71 -0.48 -13.53 -2.69
CA ILE A 71 0.81 -13.42 -3.36
C ILE A 71 1.65 -14.67 -3.16
N ALA A 72 1.65 -15.24 -1.94
CA ALA A 72 2.31 -16.52 -1.67
C ALA A 72 1.65 -17.67 -2.44
N ALA A 73 0.32 -17.70 -2.55
CA ALA A 73 -0.41 -18.69 -3.35
C ALA A 73 0.06 -18.74 -4.82
N LYS A 74 0.57 -17.63 -5.36
CA LYS A 74 1.12 -17.53 -6.73
C LYS A 74 2.62 -17.84 -6.82
N GLY A 75 3.20 -18.48 -5.80
CA GLY A 75 4.58 -18.93 -5.80
C GLY A 75 5.62 -17.83 -5.50
N HIS A 76 5.21 -16.66 -4.99
CA HIS A 76 6.13 -15.57 -4.66
C HIS A 76 6.58 -15.62 -3.20
N THR A 77 7.85 -15.29 -2.93
CA THR A 77 8.37 -15.13 -1.56
C THR A 77 7.83 -13.85 -0.94
N VAL A 78 7.17 -13.95 0.21
CA VAL A 78 6.60 -12.80 0.91
C VAL A 78 7.26 -12.60 2.27
N VAL A 79 7.83 -11.43 2.47
CA VAL A 79 8.36 -10.96 3.75
C VAL A 79 7.27 -10.18 4.47
N LEU A 80 6.74 -10.76 5.55
CA LEU A 80 5.79 -10.12 6.45
C LEU A 80 6.56 -9.16 7.38
N ALA A 81 6.63 -7.90 7.02
CA ALA A 81 7.29 -6.86 7.80
C ALA A 81 6.34 -6.33 8.88
N VAL A 82 6.52 -6.76 10.12
CA VAL A 82 5.57 -6.57 11.23
C VAL A 82 6.26 -6.08 12.50
N ARG A 83 5.54 -5.29 13.31
CA ARG A 83 6.06 -4.79 14.59
C ARG A 83 6.19 -5.89 15.65
N ASP A 84 5.22 -6.78 15.70
CA ASP A 84 5.14 -7.91 16.64
C ASP A 84 5.36 -9.20 15.85
N THR A 85 6.52 -9.80 16.01
CA THR A 85 6.90 -11.02 15.30
C THR A 85 6.06 -12.23 15.71
N ASN A 86 5.62 -12.32 16.98
CA ASN A 86 4.74 -13.42 17.41
C ASN A 86 3.41 -13.40 16.65
N LYS A 87 2.85 -12.21 16.42
CA LYS A 87 1.65 -12.06 15.57
C LYS A 87 1.96 -12.35 14.11
N GLY A 88 3.15 -12.02 13.65
CA GLY A 88 3.65 -12.38 12.32
C GLY A 88 3.75 -13.88 12.13
N ASP A 89 4.38 -14.59 13.09
CA ASP A 89 4.54 -16.04 13.04
C ASP A 89 3.17 -16.75 13.05
N LYS A 90 2.24 -16.26 13.87
CA LYS A 90 0.85 -16.76 13.84
C LYS A 90 0.21 -16.56 12.47
N ALA A 91 0.36 -15.38 11.86
CA ALA A 91 -0.17 -15.10 10.54
C ALA A 91 0.42 -16.03 9.47
N VAL A 92 1.71 -16.35 9.54
CA VAL A 92 2.35 -17.33 8.65
C VAL A 92 1.73 -18.72 8.79
N VAL A 93 1.46 -19.18 10.02
CA VAL A 93 0.76 -20.45 10.26
C VAL A 93 -0.64 -20.41 9.63
N ASP A 94 -1.42 -19.38 9.93
CA ASP A 94 -2.78 -19.22 9.42
C ASP A 94 -2.82 -19.18 7.88
N ILE A 95 -1.84 -18.51 7.23
CA ILE A 95 -1.70 -18.47 5.77
C ILE A 95 -1.37 -19.87 5.23
N LYS A 96 -0.37 -20.56 5.80
CA LYS A 96 0.03 -21.88 5.34
C LYS A 96 -1.11 -22.90 5.44
N ASP A 97 -1.91 -22.83 6.50
CA ASP A 97 -3.05 -23.72 6.66
C ASP A 97 -4.17 -23.41 5.66
N ALA A 98 -4.41 -22.13 5.36
CA ALA A 98 -5.33 -21.73 4.30
C ALA A 98 -4.87 -22.21 2.91
N LEU A 99 -3.57 -22.13 2.62
CA LEU A 99 -3.00 -22.56 1.32
C LEU A 99 -3.11 -24.07 1.12
N LYS A 100 -2.88 -24.89 2.15
CA LYS A 100 -3.08 -26.36 2.08
C LYS A 100 -4.50 -26.75 1.65
N THR A 101 -5.48 -25.94 2.09
CA THR A 101 -6.90 -26.21 1.73
C THR A 101 -7.17 -25.90 0.25
N ILE A 102 -6.45 -24.91 -0.32
CA ILE A 102 -6.57 -24.52 -1.74
C ILE A 102 -5.86 -25.54 -2.64
N GLU A 103 -4.64 -25.98 -2.29
CA GLU A 103 -3.87 -27.00 -3.03
C GLU A 103 -4.63 -28.31 -3.24
N SER A 104 -5.48 -28.68 -2.27
CA SER A 104 -6.30 -29.89 -2.38
C SER A 104 -7.41 -29.80 -3.43
N SER A 105 -7.73 -28.60 -3.93
CA SER A 105 -8.83 -28.34 -4.86
C SER A 105 -8.42 -27.96 -6.28
N GLU A 106 -7.22 -27.40 -6.49
CA GLU A 106 -6.78 -26.88 -7.79
C GLU A 106 -5.27 -27.15 -7.99
N GLY A 107 -4.86 -28.38 -8.21
CA GLY A 107 -3.44 -28.74 -8.31
C GLY A 107 -2.64 -27.86 -9.28
N GLU A 108 -1.42 -27.48 -8.88
CA GLU A 108 -0.17 -27.30 -9.63
C GLU A 108 0.79 -26.17 -9.19
N ASP A 109 0.38 -25.11 -8.48
CA ASP A 109 1.34 -24.10 -8.06
C ASP A 109 1.81 -24.35 -6.61
N VAL A 110 3.12 -24.57 -6.45
CA VAL A 110 3.75 -24.65 -5.13
C VAL A 110 3.74 -23.25 -4.52
N PRO A 111 3.13 -23.04 -3.33
CA PRO A 111 3.14 -21.74 -2.67
C PRO A 111 4.56 -21.24 -2.42
N GLY A 112 4.75 -19.93 -2.53
CA GLY A 112 6.01 -19.29 -2.23
C GLY A 112 6.30 -19.24 -0.73
N ASP A 113 7.54 -18.89 -0.40
CA ASP A 113 8.00 -18.80 0.97
C ASP A 113 7.39 -17.61 1.73
N LEU A 114 7.15 -17.82 3.02
CA LEU A 114 6.68 -16.79 3.96
C LEU A 114 7.72 -16.58 5.04
N GLU A 115 8.19 -15.36 5.20
CA GLU A 115 9.16 -15.00 6.24
C GLU A 115 8.69 -13.81 7.07
N VAL A 116 8.85 -13.91 8.39
CA VAL A 116 8.56 -12.81 9.31
C VAL A 116 9.81 -12.01 9.61
N MET A 117 9.74 -10.69 9.43
CA MET A 117 10.81 -9.78 9.83
C MET A 117 10.24 -8.63 10.67
N ARG A 118 10.93 -8.31 11.77
CA ARG A 118 10.56 -7.21 12.66
C ARG A 118 10.73 -5.87 11.96
N LEU A 119 9.64 -5.06 11.94
CA LEU A 119 9.63 -3.69 11.44
C LEU A 119 8.67 -2.83 12.26
N ASP A 120 9.17 -1.84 12.98
CA ASP A 120 8.35 -0.80 13.60
C ASP A 120 8.54 0.53 12.84
N LEU A 121 7.50 0.96 12.13
CA LEU A 121 7.52 2.21 11.37
C LEU A 121 7.53 3.46 12.25
N GLN A 122 7.32 3.31 13.56
CA GLN A 122 7.38 4.39 14.54
C GLN A 122 8.80 4.61 15.10
N ASP A 123 9.76 3.79 14.65
CA ASP A 123 11.14 3.80 15.11
C ASP A 123 12.10 3.72 13.91
N LEU A 124 12.80 4.80 13.62
CA LEU A 124 13.76 4.84 12.51
C LEU A 124 14.89 3.83 12.68
N GLN A 125 15.33 3.55 13.91
CA GLN A 125 16.34 2.51 14.17
C GLN A 125 15.82 1.12 13.85
N SER A 126 14.54 0.85 14.12
CA SER A 126 13.91 -0.41 13.72
C SER A 126 13.85 -0.56 12.20
N ILE A 127 13.64 0.54 11.46
CA ILE A 127 13.64 0.51 9.99
C ILE A 127 15.06 0.23 9.47
N ASP A 128 16.09 0.87 10.03
CA ASP A 128 17.50 0.59 9.68
C ASP A 128 17.86 -0.88 9.92
N ALA A 129 17.47 -1.41 11.09
CA ALA A 129 17.71 -2.80 11.45
C ALA A 129 16.98 -3.77 10.49
N PHE A 130 15.71 -3.46 10.13
CA PHE A 130 14.96 -4.26 9.16
C PHE A 130 15.70 -4.33 7.82
N VAL A 131 16.11 -3.19 7.26
CA VAL A 131 16.80 -3.15 5.96
C VAL A 131 18.14 -3.84 6.01
N THR A 132 18.86 -3.72 7.12
CA THR A 132 20.13 -4.43 7.35
C THR A 132 19.91 -5.94 7.35
N ASN A 133 18.94 -6.42 8.11
CA ASN A 133 18.61 -7.84 8.18
C ASN A 133 18.09 -8.36 6.83
N PHE A 134 17.25 -7.60 6.14
CA PHE A 134 16.76 -7.96 4.81
C PHE A 134 17.91 -8.20 3.82
N LYS A 135 18.93 -7.31 3.80
CA LYS A 135 20.12 -7.43 2.95
C LYS A 135 20.95 -8.68 3.21
N THR A 136 20.88 -9.28 4.41
CA THR A 136 21.61 -10.53 4.70
C THR A 136 20.97 -11.74 4.03
N LYS A 137 19.68 -11.67 3.68
CA LYS A 137 18.91 -12.79 3.14
C LYS A 137 18.54 -12.61 1.68
N TYR A 138 18.30 -11.37 1.27
CA TYR A 138 17.81 -11.05 -0.08
C TYR A 138 18.71 -10.05 -0.78
N SER A 139 19.08 -10.36 -2.01
CA SER A 139 19.93 -9.50 -2.85
C SER A 139 19.15 -8.36 -3.52
N HIS A 140 17.83 -8.50 -3.65
CA HIS A 140 16.92 -7.58 -4.33
C HIS A 140 15.52 -7.57 -3.68
N CYS A 141 14.68 -6.62 -4.08
CA CYS A 141 13.27 -6.54 -3.72
C CYS A 141 12.47 -6.17 -4.96
N ASP A 142 11.59 -7.08 -5.41
CA ASP A 142 10.78 -6.85 -6.60
C ASP A 142 9.56 -5.97 -6.30
N VAL A 143 8.99 -6.11 -5.10
CA VAL A 143 7.79 -5.36 -4.71
C VAL A 143 7.90 -4.89 -3.26
N LEU A 144 7.69 -3.59 -3.06
CA LEU A 144 7.52 -3.00 -1.73
C LEU A 144 6.10 -2.49 -1.59
N MET A 145 5.31 -3.15 -0.71
CA MET A 145 3.94 -2.74 -0.38
C MET A 145 3.93 -1.98 0.96
N ASN A 146 3.82 -0.68 0.90
CA ASN A 146 3.65 0.22 2.04
C ASN A 146 2.19 0.19 2.49
N ASN A 147 1.79 -0.92 3.14
CA ASN A 147 0.41 -1.22 3.50
C ASN A 147 0.05 -0.84 4.94
N ALA A 148 0.98 -0.94 5.89
CA ALA A 148 0.70 -0.67 7.30
C ALA A 148 0.08 0.72 7.54
N GLY A 149 -0.75 0.83 8.58
CA GLY A 149 -1.30 2.11 8.96
C GLY A 149 -2.06 2.06 10.28
N VAL A 150 -2.22 3.24 10.85
CA VAL A 150 -3.10 3.52 11.99
C VAL A 150 -4.06 4.63 11.58
N MET A 151 -5.28 4.63 12.13
CA MET A 151 -6.35 5.51 11.68
C MET A 151 -7.04 6.20 12.84
N ALA A 152 -7.22 7.52 12.70
CA ALA A 152 -8.07 8.35 13.56
C ALA A 152 -7.85 8.11 15.05
N LEU A 153 -6.57 8.10 15.47
CA LEU A 153 -6.24 7.92 16.88
C LEU A 153 -6.93 9.01 17.72
N PRO A 154 -7.60 8.65 18.82
CA PRO A 154 -8.40 9.60 19.60
C PRO A 154 -7.54 10.70 20.23
N GLU A 155 -6.31 10.37 20.58
CA GLU A 155 -5.37 11.26 21.22
C GLU A 155 -4.09 11.42 20.39
N ARG A 156 -3.59 12.65 20.37
CA ARG A 156 -2.29 12.93 19.79
C ARG A 156 -1.19 12.26 20.60
N SER A 157 -0.39 11.45 19.94
CA SER A 157 0.82 10.86 20.54
C SER A 157 1.96 10.91 19.53
N LEU A 158 3.19 10.76 20.03
CA LEU A 158 4.39 10.83 19.22
C LEU A 158 5.01 9.43 19.07
N THR A 159 5.73 9.24 17.97
CA THR A 159 6.68 8.14 17.79
C THR A 159 7.91 8.37 18.66
N VAL A 160 8.79 7.38 18.77
CA VAL A 160 10.05 7.51 19.51
C VAL A 160 10.97 8.61 18.95
N ASN A 161 10.77 8.98 17.69
CA ASN A 161 11.52 10.03 17.01
C ASN A 161 10.83 11.41 17.05
N GLY A 162 9.78 11.57 17.86
CA GLY A 162 9.10 12.85 18.04
C GLY A 162 8.15 13.27 16.92
N ILE A 163 7.76 12.35 16.04
CA ILE A 163 6.81 12.59 14.94
C ILE A 163 5.40 12.21 15.40
N GLU A 164 4.36 12.97 15.01
CA GLU A 164 2.97 12.57 15.28
C GLU A 164 2.73 11.14 14.77
N LYS A 165 2.08 10.31 15.60
CA LYS A 165 2.06 8.85 15.43
C LYS A 165 1.45 8.40 14.10
N GLN A 166 0.37 9.03 13.63
CA GLN A 166 -0.22 8.70 12.34
C GLN A 166 0.68 9.14 11.20
N MET A 167 1.24 10.35 11.27
CA MET A 167 2.20 10.85 10.28
C MET A 167 3.47 9.98 10.26
N GLY A 168 3.98 9.62 11.43
CA GLY A 168 5.15 8.74 11.57
C GLY A 168 4.92 7.37 10.98
N THR A 169 3.81 6.70 11.35
CA THR A 169 3.53 5.33 10.92
C THR A 169 3.13 5.26 9.44
N ASN A 170 2.15 6.08 9.04
CA ASN A 170 1.51 5.94 7.74
C ASN A 170 2.34 6.52 6.60
N HIS A 171 3.17 7.54 6.88
CA HIS A 171 3.91 8.26 5.85
C HIS A 171 5.41 8.28 6.08
N MET A 172 5.91 8.92 7.15
CA MET A 172 7.35 9.15 7.32
C MET A 172 8.16 7.86 7.45
N GLY A 173 7.63 6.86 8.18
CA GLY A 173 8.26 5.54 8.30
C GLY A 173 8.33 4.82 6.95
N HIS A 174 7.26 4.85 6.16
CA HIS A 174 7.27 4.28 4.80
C HIS A 174 8.16 5.07 3.83
N PHE A 175 8.16 6.39 3.95
CA PHE A 175 9.08 7.23 3.18
C PHE A 175 10.54 6.85 3.46
N TYR A 176 10.91 6.74 4.74
CA TYR A 176 12.27 6.35 5.14
C TYR A 176 12.61 4.92 4.69
N LEU A 177 11.71 3.96 4.96
CA LEU A 177 11.86 2.57 4.50
C LEU A 177 12.07 2.49 2.99
N THR A 178 11.23 3.17 2.22
CA THR A 178 11.32 3.14 0.75
C THR A 178 12.68 3.65 0.27
N ASN A 179 13.17 4.77 0.83
CA ASN A 179 14.48 5.30 0.46
C ASN A 179 15.63 4.31 0.76
N LEU A 180 15.60 3.64 1.91
CA LEU A 180 16.60 2.65 2.28
C LEU A 180 16.53 1.37 1.43
N MET A 181 15.33 1.01 0.96
CA MET A 181 15.10 -0.16 0.09
C MET A 181 15.40 0.11 -1.39
N MET A 182 15.49 1.38 -1.83
CA MET A 182 15.75 1.72 -3.24
C MET A 182 16.94 0.99 -3.87
N PRO A 183 18.12 0.84 -3.20
CA PRO A 183 19.24 0.10 -3.79
C PRO A 183 18.93 -1.38 -4.06
N LEU A 184 18.00 -1.98 -3.31
CA LEU A 184 17.57 -3.37 -3.50
C LEU A 184 16.48 -3.45 -4.57
N ILE A 185 15.59 -2.46 -4.63
CA ILE A 185 14.59 -2.34 -5.68
C ILE A 185 15.24 -2.16 -7.05
N PHE A 186 16.32 -1.37 -7.14
CA PHE A 186 17.09 -1.21 -8.38
C PHE A 186 17.85 -2.46 -8.83
N LYS A 187 18.04 -3.43 -7.95
CA LYS A 187 18.66 -4.73 -8.30
C LYS A 187 17.66 -5.78 -8.77
N ALA A 188 16.37 -5.52 -8.63
CA ALA A 188 15.34 -6.43 -9.10
C ALA A 188 15.32 -6.49 -10.63
N GLU A 189 15.09 -7.70 -11.15
CA GLU A 189 14.95 -7.91 -12.59
C GLU A 189 13.55 -7.47 -13.08
N GLY A 190 13.47 -7.01 -14.32
CA GLY A 190 12.20 -6.65 -14.95
C GLY A 190 11.61 -5.33 -14.47
N ARG A 191 10.41 -5.35 -13.89
CA ARG A 191 9.67 -4.14 -13.47
C ARG A 191 9.34 -4.18 -11.99
N PRO A 192 10.26 -3.75 -11.12
CA PRO A 192 9.98 -3.66 -9.70
C PRO A 192 8.88 -2.63 -9.41
N ARG A 193 8.17 -2.81 -8.32
CA ARG A 193 6.97 -2.04 -7.98
C ARG A 193 7.00 -1.53 -6.54
N ILE A 194 6.48 -0.33 -6.36
CA ILE A 194 6.19 0.26 -5.04
C ILE A 194 4.70 0.54 -5.01
N VAL A 195 4.00 -0.01 -4.01
CA VAL A 195 2.56 0.15 -3.83
C VAL A 195 2.31 0.85 -2.50
N ASN A 196 1.77 2.06 -2.55
CA ASN A 196 1.47 2.88 -1.38
C ASN A 196 -0.02 2.88 -1.07
N LEU A 197 -0.41 2.49 0.16
CA LEU A 197 -1.81 2.58 0.57
C LEU A 197 -2.19 4.01 0.95
N SER A 198 -3.17 4.54 0.20
CA SER A 198 -3.89 5.76 0.52
C SER A 198 -5.28 5.44 1.06
N SER A 199 -6.19 6.39 1.04
CA SER A 199 -7.59 6.27 1.47
C SER A 199 -8.40 7.40 0.84
N VAL A 200 -9.71 7.24 0.71
CA VAL A 200 -10.62 8.34 0.36
C VAL A 200 -10.45 9.54 1.31
N ALA A 201 -10.02 9.30 2.54
CA ALA A 201 -9.73 10.37 3.52
C ALA A 201 -8.66 11.38 3.05
N HIS A 202 -7.90 11.09 1.99
CA HIS A 202 -6.97 12.06 1.40
C HIS A 202 -7.68 13.34 0.90
N GLU A 203 -8.96 13.24 0.51
CA GLU A 203 -9.77 14.37 0.04
C GLU A 203 -9.98 15.43 1.12
N TRP A 204 -9.95 15.03 2.40
CA TRP A 204 -10.06 15.92 3.55
C TRP A 204 -8.69 16.33 4.11
N GLY A 205 -7.63 15.74 3.57
CA GLY A 205 -6.26 16.02 4.00
C GLY A 205 -5.82 17.42 3.59
N HIS A 206 -5.11 18.08 4.48
CA HIS A 206 -4.39 19.33 4.19
C HIS A 206 -2.99 19.23 4.77
N ILE A 207 -1.96 19.50 3.95
CA ILE A 207 -0.57 19.49 4.39
C ILE A 207 -0.12 20.94 4.57
N GLY A 208 -0.05 21.36 5.86
CA GLY A 208 0.65 22.57 6.27
C GLY A 208 2.05 22.20 6.75
N PHE A 209 3.08 22.69 6.08
CA PHE A 209 4.46 22.34 6.43
C PHE A 209 4.93 23.02 7.73
N ASP A 210 4.23 24.02 8.18
CA ASP A 210 4.41 24.73 9.45
C ASP A 210 3.96 23.92 10.67
N ASN A 211 3.04 22.96 10.49
CA ASN A 211 2.53 22.12 11.56
C ASN A 211 2.32 20.65 11.13
N VAL A 212 3.37 20.02 10.65
CA VAL A 212 3.33 18.60 10.23
C VAL A 212 3.00 17.67 11.40
N ASN A 213 3.40 18.04 12.61
CA ASN A 213 3.17 17.27 13.83
C ASN A 213 1.78 17.48 14.46
N SER A 214 0.90 18.25 13.83
CA SER A 214 -0.45 18.51 14.35
C SER A 214 -0.43 19.02 15.80
N GLU A 215 0.43 19.97 16.09
CA GLU A 215 0.61 20.55 17.43
C GLU A 215 -0.51 21.53 17.78
N GLY A 216 -0.71 21.69 19.09
CA GLY A 216 -1.75 22.57 19.64
C GLY A 216 -3.17 22.03 19.52
N PHE A 217 -4.12 22.68 20.18
CA PHE A 217 -5.52 22.28 20.22
C PHE A 217 -6.15 22.20 18.83
N LEU A 218 -5.89 23.17 17.98
CA LEU A 218 -6.41 23.21 16.61
C LEU A 218 -5.73 22.19 15.68
N GLY A 219 -4.50 21.77 16.00
CA GLY A 219 -3.72 20.85 15.16
C GLY A 219 -4.27 19.43 15.15
N TYR A 220 -4.98 19.00 16.19
CA TYR A 220 -5.51 17.65 16.36
C TYR A 220 -7.05 17.61 16.52
N LEU A 221 -7.75 18.64 16.04
CA LEU A 221 -9.20 18.68 16.00
C LEU A 221 -9.77 17.52 15.15
N GLY A 222 -10.94 17.03 15.55
CA GLY A 222 -11.63 15.98 14.82
C GLY A 222 -11.12 14.57 15.10
N SER A 223 -10.61 14.34 16.35
CA SER A 223 -10.25 12.99 16.82
C SER A 223 -9.27 12.26 15.88
N GLY A 224 -8.27 12.95 15.36
CA GLY A 224 -7.25 12.37 14.49
C GLY A 224 -7.66 12.13 13.03
N TRP A 225 -8.92 12.34 12.65
CA TRP A 225 -9.39 12.12 11.27
C TRP A 225 -8.72 13.04 10.25
N LEU A 226 -8.57 14.33 10.56
CA LEU A 226 -7.90 15.28 9.68
C LEU A 226 -6.41 14.94 9.55
N THR A 227 -5.80 14.50 10.65
CA THR A 227 -4.41 14.03 10.64
C THR A 227 -4.26 12.76 9.82
N TYR A 228 -5.19 11.80 9.96
CA TYR A 228 -5.24 10.62 9.10
C TYR A 228 -5.35 11.00 7.63
N GLY A 229 -6.31 11.84 7.25
CA GLY A 229 -6.46 12.34 5.88
C GLY A 229 -5.19 13.00 5.35
N ARG A 230 -4.51 13.79 6.17
CA ARG A 230 -3.19 14.38 5.87
C ARG A 230 -2.16 13.31 5.51
N THR A 231 -2.07 12.22 6.29
CA THR A 231 -1.10 11.15 6.01
C THR A 231 -1.38 10.46 4.68
N LYS A 232 -2.68 10.27 4.36
CA LYS A 232 -3.10 9.63 3.12
C LYS A 232 -2.91 10.53 1.89
N LEU A 233 -3.06 11.84 2.04
CA LEU A 233 -2.68 12.83 1.03
C LEU A 233 -1.15 12.85 0.83
N ALA A 234 -0.37 12.80 1.91
CA ALA A 234 1.09 12.73 1.85
C ALA A 234 1.57 11.49 1.05
N ASN A 235 0.91 10.34 1.23
CA ASN A 235 1.21 9.13 0.45
C ASN A 235 0.93 9.30 -1.06
N LEU A 236 -0.09 10.06 -1.45
CA LEU A 236 -0.33 10.39 -2.86
C LEU A 236 0.76 11.30 -3.42
N TYR A 237 1.15 12.36 -2.70
CA TYR A 237 2.23 13.25 -3.14
C TYR A 237 3.56 12.52 -3.22
N PHE A 238 3.85 11.66 -2.25
CA PHE A 238 5.03 10.80 -2.28
C PHE A 238 5.04 9.90 -3.51
N THR A 239 3.92 9.22 -3.79
CA THR A 239 3.79 8.37 -4.97
C THR A 239 4.04 9.13 -6.26
N TYR A 240 3.40 10.30 -6.41
CA TYR A 240 3.53 11.14 -7.61
C TYR A 240 4.97 11.63 -7.81
N GLU A 241 5.57 12.18 -6.75
CA GLU A 241 6.93 12.74 -6.85
C GLU A 241 7.98 11.63 -7.03
N LEU A 242 7.82 10.48 -6.36
CA LEU A 242 8.71 9.34 -6.53
C LEU A 242 8.63 8.79 -7.96
N HIS A 243 7.42 8.61 -8.48
CA HIS A 243 7.21 8.20 -9.87
C HIS A 243 7.88 9.14 -10.86
N LYS A 244 7.70 10.45 -10.68
CA LYS A 244 8.30 11.50 -11.52
C LYS A 244 9.84 11.42 -11.48
N ARG A 245 10.44 11.29 -10.30
CA ARG A 245 11.91 11.18 -10.13
C ARG A 245 12.44 9.93 -10.78
N LEU A 246 11.82 8.79 -10.57
CA LEU A 246 12.27 7.51 -11.10
C LEU A 246 12.16 7.42 -12.63
N ARG A 247 11.15 8.04 -13.23
CA ARG A 247 11.08 8.17 -14.70
C ARG A 247 12.28 8.88 -15.31
N ASN A 248 12.81 9.87 -14.60
CA ASN A 248 13.94 10.68 -15.08
C ASN A 248 15.30 10.08 -14.74
N PHE A 249 15.33 9.13 -13.78
CA PHE A 249 16.58 8.54 -13.30
C PHE A 249 17.10 7.36 -14.14
N GLY A 250 16.26 6.72 -14.91
CA GLY A 250 16.53 5.45 -15.58
C GLY A 250 17.07 5.58 -17.00
N GLY A 251 18.28 6.17 -17.20
CA GLY A 251 18.92 6.19 -18.52
C GLY A 251 19.18 4.82 -19.16
N ASN A 252 19.06 3.71 -18.43
CA ASN A 252 19.35 2.34 -18.85
C ASN A 252 18.12 1.41 -18.85
N GLY A 253 16.90 1.96 -18.96
CA GLY A 253 15.68 1.12 -19.09
C GLY A 253 15.15 0.54 -17.79
N LEU A 254 15.77 0.80 -16.63
CA LEU A 254 15.20 0.38 -15.35
C LEU A 254 13.92 1.20 -15.08
N ARG A 255 12.79 0.52 -15.07
CA ARG A 255 11.50 1.12 -14.81
C ARG A 255 10.93 0.59 -13.51
N VAL A 256 10.87 1.44 -12.49
CA VAL A 256 10.15 1.17 -11.24
C VAL A 256 8.76 1.75 -11.37
N ASP A 257 7.74 0.91 -11.23
CA ASP A 257 6.36 1.36 -11.22
C ASP A 257 5.97 1.75 -9.78
N VAL A 258 5.55 3.00 -9.59
CA VAL A 258 5.11 3.52 -8.29
C VAL A 258 3.63 3.85 -8.37
N ASN A 259 2.84 3.18 -7.55
CA ASN A 259 1.39 3.30 -7.56
C ASN A 259 0.86 3.63 -6.15
N ALA A 260 -0.24 4.36 -6.11
CA ALA A 260 -1.05 4.51 -4.91
C ALA A 260 -2.41 3.84 -5.13
N VAL A 261 -2.92 3.20 -4.10
CA VAL A 261 -4.23 2.56 -4.11
C VAL A 261 -5.01 2.91 -2.85
N HIS A 262 -6.31 3.12 -3.00
CA HIS A 262 -7.21 3.15 -1.88
C HIS A 262 -8.12 1.91 -1.93
N PRO A 263 -8.27 1.18 -0.81
CA PRO A 263 -8.93 -0.12 -0.80
C PRO A 263 -10.46 -0.06 -0.75
N GLY A 264 -11.06 1.13 -0.71
CA GLY A 264 -12.47 1.29 -0.35
C GLY A 264 -12.66 1.39 1.17
N ILE A 265 -13.91 1.27 1.64
CA ILE A 265 -14.25 1.19 3.06
C ILE A 265 -14.38 -0.30 3.40
N VAL A 266 -13.34 -0.85 3.99
CA VAL A 266 -13.18 -2.30 4.19
C VAL A 266 -13.58 -2.69 5.61
N ASP A 267 -14.30 -3.79 5.76
CA ASP A 267 -14.62 -4.39 7.06
C ASP A 267 -13.38 -5.08 7.67
N THR A 268 -12.52 -4.27 8.31
CA THR A 268 -11.32 -4.74 9.02
C THR A 268 -11.36 -4.28 10.49
N GLU A 269 -10.36 -4.71 11.27
CA GLU A 269 -10.21 -4.21 12.65
C GLU A 269 -9.95 -2.69 12.73
N LEU A 270 -9.43 -2.09 11.67
CA LEU A 270 -9.07 -0.69 11.64
C LEU A 270 -10.29 0.23 11.88
N PRO A 271 -11.42 0.11 11.14
CA PRO A 271 -12.64 0.86 11.43
C PRO A 271 -13.34 0.41 12.73
N ARG A 272 -13.20 -0.86 13.12
CA ARG A 272 -13.85 -1.38 14.35
C ARG A 272 -13.28 -0.78 15.62
N SER A 273 -12.02 -0.33 15.59
CA SER A 273 -11.38 0.38 16.72
C SER A 273 -11.92 1.79 16.94
N LEU A 274 -12.73 2.31 16.02
CA LEU A 274 -13.39 3.60 16.14
C LEU A 274 -14.60 3.49 17.04
N SER A 275 -14.61 4.22 18.12
CA SER A 275 -15.73 4.34 19.07
C SER A 275 -16.96 5.10 18.53
N LEU A 276 -17.14 5.16 17.21
CA LEU A 276 -18.19 5.89 16.55
C LEU A 276 -19.38 4.97 16.24
N ASN A 277 -20.59 5.41 16.56
CA ASN A 277 -21.86 4.84 16.10
C ASN A 277 -21.99 4.78 14.56
N PHE A 278 -20.96 5.20 13.84
CA PHE A 278 -20.96 5.31 12.39
C PHE A 278 -20.65 3.96 11.68
N TYR A 279 -19.88 3.09 12.33
CA TYR A 279 -19.56 1.77 11.76
C TYR A 279 -20.79 0.88 11.52
N PRO A 280 -21.73 0.75 12.48
CA PRO A 280 -22.97 0.02 12.25
C PRO A 280 -23.78 0.59 11.08
N THR A 281 -23.88 1.91 10.98
CA THR A 281 -24.59 2.60 9.89
C THR A 281 -23.96 2.29 8.51
N LEU A 282 -22.62 2.33 8.39
CA LEU A 282 -21.92 1.97 7.15
C LEU A 282 -22.18 0.51 6.76
N LYS A 283 -22.25 -0.38 7.74
CA LYS A 283 -22.56 -1.79 7.53
C LYS A 283 -23.99 -2.01 7.05
N GLU A 284 -24.95 -1.34 7.69
CA GLU A 284 -26.36 -1.38 7.31
C GLU A 284 -26.62 -0.80 5.92
N MET A 285 -25.86 0.23 5.52
CA MET A 285 -25.93 0.82 4.18
C MET A 285 -25.28 -0.03 3.08
N GLY A 286 -24.66 -1.18 3.42
CA GLY A 286 -23.95 -2.02 2.45
C GLY A 286 -22.73 -1.35 1.84
N SER A 287 -22.17 -0.33 2.49
CA SER A 287 -21.03 0.44 2.00
C SER A 287 -19.67 -0.21 2.32
N LEU A 288 -19.68 -1.26 3.14
CA LEU A 288 -18.47 -2.00 3.49
C LEU A 288 -18.21 -3.13 2.48
N ILE A 289 -16.98 -3.19 2.01
CA ILE A 289 -16.51 -4.30 1.17
C ILE A 289 -15.71 -5.30 2.02
N THR A 290 -15.61 -6.54 1.54
CA THR A 290 -14.82 -7.56 2.23
C THR A 290 -13.32 -7.24 2.21
N PRO A 291 -12.53 -7.79 3.14
CA PRO A 291 -11.07 -7.66 3.10
C PRO A 291 -10.46 -8.19 1.79
N GLU A 292 -11.01 -9.25 1.21
CA GLU A 292 -10.61 -9.83 -0.06
C GLU A 292 -10.82 -8.84 -1.22
N GLU A 293 -11.99 -8.22 -1.29
CA GLU A 293 -12.27 -7.20 -2.29
C GLU A 293 -11.38 -5.97 -2.12
N GLY A 294 -11.17 -5.55 -0.87
CA GLY A 294 -10.29 -4.41 -0.54
C GLY A 294 -8.83 -4.65 -0.90
N ALA A 295 -8.34 -5.87 -0.74
CA ALA A 295 -6.96 -6.23 -1.05
C ALA A 295 -6.69 -6.38 -2.56
N ARG A 296 -7.72 -6.64 -3.38
CA ARG A 296 -7.57 -6.94 -4.81
C ARG A 296 -6.72 -5.90 -5.55
N GLY A 297 -7.04 -4.61 -5.38
CA GLY A 297 -6.32 -3.54 -6.10
C GLY A 297 -4.83 -3.48 -5.77
N GLN A 298 -4.45 -3.67 -4.51
CA GLN A 298 -3.03 -3.66 -4.13
C GLN A 298 -2.29 -4.93 -4.57
N ILE A 299 -2.97 -6.07 -4.64
CA ILE A 299 -2.42 -7.32 -5.17
C ILE A 299 -2.18 -7.19 -6.68
N GLU A 300 -3.17 -6.73 -7.45
CA GLU A 300 -3.03 -6.52 -8.90
C GLU A 300 -1.94 -5.52 -9.27
N LEU A 301 -1.69 -4.51 -8.42
CA LEU A 301 -0.59 -3.57 -8.60
C LEU A 301 0.77 -4.15 -8.22
N ALA A 302 0.80 -5.21 -7.43
CA ALA A 302 2.01 -5.86 -6.95
C ALA A 302 2.56 -6.93 -7.92
N ILE A 303 1.67 -7.70 -8.58
CA ILE A 303 2.06 -8.89 -9.34
C ILE A 303 1.44 -9.02 -10.74
#